data_d76d2abb9513d2c142bb3b3ca18dfb09
#
_entry.id   d76d2abb9513d2c142bb3b3ca18dfb09
#
_cell.length_a   1.000
_cell.length_b   1.000
_cell.length_c   1.000
_cell.angle_alpha   90.00
_cell.angle_beta   90.00
_cell.angle_gamma   90.00
#
_symmetry.space_group_name_H-M   'P 1'
#
loop_
_entity.id
_entity.type
_entity.pdbx_description
1 polymer ?
#
loop_
_entity_poly.entity_id
_entity_poly.type
_entity_poly.pdbx_seq_one_letter_code
_entity_poly.pdbx_strand_id
1 'polypeptide(L)'
;MINIYGKGDHAKVVSSSIRLQQFKFYDDSDYDPTAEGLWVIGIGNNSFRKRIAEEVLKDKRFISTFSANSICHSSSNIGEGTQIMAGAVIQMGTNIGSHSVINTAASVDHDCTLGKYSFIGPNATLCGGVIIGECSFIGAGATVLPYIKIGKNCMIGAGSVVTKDIPDNSTAYGNPAKIK
;
A
#
# COMPACT_ATOMS: atom_id res chain seq x y z
N MET A 1 4.45 7.35 -21.43
CA MET A 1 3.10 6.81 -21.19
C MET A 1 3.13 6.04 -19.88
N ILE A 2 2.07 6.11 -19.08
CA ILE A 2 1.91 5.28 -17.89
C ILE A 2 0.88 4.20 -18.16
N ASN A 3 1.22 2.97 -17.83
CA ASN A 3 0.35 1.81 -17.96
C ASN A 3 -0.18 1.42 -16.57
N ILE A 4 -1.47 1.18 -16.46
CA ILE A 4 -2.13 0.77 -15.21
C ILE A 4 -2.63 -0.66 -15.40
N TYR A 5 -2.10 -1.60 -14.63
CA TYR A 5 -2.60 -2.96 -14.63
C TYR A 5 -3.74 -3.10 -13.61
N GLY A 6 -4.94 -3.34 -14.09
CA GLY A 6 -6.19 -3.35 -13.37
C GLY A 6 -7.20 -2.39 -13.99
N LYS A 7 -8.47 -2.81 -14.04
CA LYS A 7 -9.59 -2.00 -14.58
C LYS A 7 -10.72 -1.79 -13.55
N GLY A 8 -10.52 -2.29 -12.33
CA GLY A 8 -11.47 -2.15 -11.23
C GLY A 8 -11.46 -0.76 -10.59
N ASP A 9 -12.24 -0.60 -9.53
CA ASP A 9 -12.40 0.69 -8.85
C ASP A 9 -11.10 1.22 -8.24
N HIS A 10 -10.25 0.32 -7.73
CA HIS A 10 -8.94 0.73 -7.23
C HIS A 10 -8.07 1.37 -8.33
N ALA A 11 -8.09 0.83 -9.54
CA ALA A 11 -7.36 1.40 -10.69
C ALA A 11 -7.87 2.80 -11.07
N LYS A 12 -9.17 3.05 -10.96
CA LYS A 12 -9.76 4.40 -11.16
C LYS A 12 -9.21 5.39 -10.12
N VAL A 13 -9.11 4.99 -8.86
CA VAL A 13 -8.53 5.85 -7.81
C VAL A 13 -7.05 6.10 -8.07
N VAL A 14 -6.27 5.08 -8.45
CA VAL A 14 -4.87 5.23 -8.82
C VAL A 14 -4.70 6.22 -9.97
N SER A 15 -5.51 6.09 -11.03
CA SER A 15 -5.44 6.98 -12.19
C SER A 15 -5.71 8.44 -11.83
N SER A 16 -6.61 8.69 -10.88
CA SER A 16 -6.89 10.06 -10.40
C SER A 16 -5.71 10.71 -9.64
N SER A 17 -4.79 9.89 -9.13
CA SER A 17 -3.57 10.38 -8.47
C SER A 17 -2.44 10.71 -9.46
N ILE A 18 -2.59 10.33 -10.73
CA ILE A 18 -1.59 10.57 -11.78
C ILE A 18 -1.93 11.88 -12.48
N ARG A 19 -1.05 12.88 -12.35
CA ARG A 19 -1.24 14.20 -13.00
C ARG A 19 -1.05 14.20 -14.52
N LEU A 20 -0.51 13.13 -15.10
CA LEU A 20 -0.29 13.01 -16.54
C LEU A 20 -1.59 12.61 -17.24
N GLN A 21 -1.88 13.27 -18.36
CA GLN A 21 -3.12 13.08 -19.13
C GLN A 21 -3.17 11.81 -19.98
N GLN A 22 -2.08 11.02 -20.02
CA GLN A 22 -2.03 9.82 -20.85
C GLN A 22 -1.62 8.59 -20.06
N PHE A 23 -2.61 7.75 -19.80
CA PHE A 23 -2.42 6.40 -19.24
C PHE A 23 -3.31 5.40 -19.99
N LYS A 24 -2.88 4.16 -19.99
CA LYS A 24 -3.64 3.03 -20.58
C LYS A 24 -3.87 1.97 -19.52
N PHE A 25 -5.08 1.44 -19.49
CA PHE A 25 -5.46 0.34 -18.59
C PHE A 25 -5.26 -1.00 -19.29
N TYR A 26 -4.84 -1.99 -18.51
CA TYR A 26 -4.70 -3.38 -18.92
C TYR A 26 -5.28 -4.31 -17.86
N ASP A 27 -5.65 -5.51 -18.26
CA ASP A 27 -5.93 -6.64 -17.39
C ASP A 27 -5.49 -7.96 -18.07
N ASP A 28 -5.81 -9.10 -17.47
CA ASP A 28 -5.42 -10.41 -18.02
C ASP A 28 -5.93 -10.64 -19.45
N SER A 29 -7.00 -9.97 -19.89
CA SER A 29 -7.63 -10.16 -21.20
C SER A 29 -6.98 -9.40 -22.35
N ASP A 30 -6.30 -8.30 -22.06
CA ASP A 30 -5.72 -7.41 -23.08
C ASP A 30 -4.29 -6.96 -22.77
N TYR A 31 -3.63 -7.62 -21.83
CA TYR A 31 -2.24 -7.34 -21.52
C TYR A 31 -1.33 -7.61 -22.72
N ASP A 32 -0.58 -6.59 -23.10
CA ASP A 32 0.43 -6.67 -24.15
C ASP A 32 1.83 -6.71 -23.50
N PRO A 33 2.54 -7.84 -23.55
CA PRO A 33 3.87 -7.96 -22.96
C PRO A 33 4.92 -7.07 -23.66
N THR A 34 4.65 -6.62 -24.87
CA THR A 34 5.54 -5.70 -25.61
C THR A 34 5.30 -4.23 -25.26
N ALA A 35 4.22 -3.92 -24.52
CA ALA A 35 3.91 -2.55 -24.15
C ALA A 35 5.04 -1.91 -23.35
N GLU A 36 5.55 -0.80 -23.87
CA GLU A 36 6.61 -0.01 -23.26
C GLU A 36 6.06 1.05 -22.31
N GLY A 37 6.94 1.57 -21.43
CA GLY A 37 6.62 2.66 -20.52
C GLY A 37 6.74 2.27 -19.04
N LEU A 38 6.20 3.12 -18.19
CA LEU A 38 6.19 2.91 -16.73
C LEU A 38 4.87 2.28 -16.32
N TRP A 39 4.93 1.40 -15.32
CA TRP A 39 3.77 0.64 -14.88
C TRP A 39 3.40 0.95 -13.43
N VAL A 40 2.12 0.89 -13.13
CA VAL A 40 1.58 0.84 -11.78
C VAL A 40 0.49 -0.23 -11.71
N ILE A 41 0.36 -0.91 -10.58
CA ILE A 41 -0.61 -1.99 -10.43
C ILE A 41 -1.83 -1.48 -9.67
N GLY A 42 -2.91 -1.20 -10.37
CA GLY A 42 -4.18 -0.69 -9.83
C GLY A 42 -5.05 -1.77 -9.18
N ILE A 43 -4.47 -2.63 -8.35
CA ILE A 43 -5.14 -3.75 -7.68
C ILE A 43 -5.02 -3.62 -6.17
N GLY A 44 -6.16 -3.53 -5.46
CA GLY A 44 -6.20 -3.37 -4.01
C GLY A 44 -5.83 -4.64 -3.24
N ASN A 45 -6.11 -5.82 -3.77
CA ASN A 45 -5.78 -7.09 -3.11
C ASN A 45 -4.26 -7.34 -3.12
N ASN A 46 -3.67 -7.55 -1.95
CA ASN A 46 -2.23 -7.68 -1.76
C ASN A 46 -1.63 -8.88 -2.52
N SER A 47 -2.25 -10.05 -2.41
CA SER A 47 -1.75 -11.28 -3.04
C SER A 47 -1.83 -11.19 -4.56
N PHE A 48 -2.93 -10.63 -5.10
CA PHE A 48 -3.05 -10.38 -6.54
C PHE A 48 -2.04 -9.36 -7.02
N ARG A 49 -1.86 -8.26 -6.27
CA ARG A 49 -0.87 -7.23 -6.61
C ARG A 49 0.55 -7.81 -6.64
N LYS A 50 0.89 -8.67 -5.66
CA LYS A 50 2.16 -9.39 -5.64
C LYS A 50 2.33 -10.29 -6.87
N ARG A 51 1.35 -11.14 -7.16
CA ARG A 51 1.37 -12.03 -8.35
C ARG A 51 1.61 -11.24 -9.64
N ILE A 52 0.88 -10.16 -9.83
CA ILE A 52 1.04 -9.34 -11.04
C ILE A 52 2.45 -8.73 -11.13
N ALA A 53 3.00 -8.25 -10.03
CA ALA A 53 4.34 -7.68 -10.02
C ALA A 53 5.43 -8.72 -10.32
N GLU A 54 5.34 -9.91 -9.69
CA GLU A 54 6.41 -10.90 -9.71
C GLU A 54 6.32 -11.88 -10.89
N GLU A 55 5.12 -12.12 -11.43
CA GLU A 55 4.91 -13.11 -12.50
C GLU A 55 4.57 -12.47 -13.85
N VAL A 56 3.68 -11.47 -13.87
CA VAL A 56 3.17 -10.89 -15.12
C VAL A 56 4.02 -9.72 -15.58
N LEU A 57 4.38 -8.83 -14.69
CA LEU A 57 5.10 -7.58 -14.97
C LEU A 57 6.56 -7.61 -14.48
N LYS A 58 7.15 -8.79 -14.24
CA LYS A 58 8.47 -8.97 -13.63
C LYS A 58 9.60 -8.20 -14.32
N ASP A 59 9.50 -8.02 -15.65
CA ASP A 59 10.51 -7.35 -16.46
C ASP A 59 10.13 -5.88 -16.77
N LYS A 60 9.07 -5.35 -16.15
CA LYS A 60 8.60 -3.99 -16.35
C LYS A 60 9.19 -3.03 -15.33
N ARG A 61 9.28 -1.76 -15.72
CA ARG A 61 9.70 -0.67 -14.84
C ARG A 61 8.48 -0.08 -14.13
N PHE A 62 8.55 0.06 -12.82
CA PHE A 62 7.44 0.59 -12.03
C PHE A 62 7.64 2.05 -11.64
N ILE A 63 6.52 2.75 -11.49
CA ILE A 63 6.48 4.11 -10.96
C ILE A 63 5.61 4.14 -9.72
N SER A 64 6.06 4.86 -8.70
CA SER A 64 5.22 5.19 -7.55
C SER A 64 4.33 6.39 -7.86
N THR A 65 3.10 6.38 -7.37
CA THR A 65 2.12 7.45 -7.58
C THR A 65 1.88 8.22 -6.30
N PHE A 66 1.84 9.54 -6.41
CA PHE A 66 1.62 10.46 -5.28
C PHE A 66 0.45 11.37 -5.61
N SER A 67 -0.59 11.33 -4.79
CA SER A 67 -1.66 12.31 -4.91
C SER A 67 -1.13 13.71 -4.60
N ALA A 68 -1.68 14.71 -5.28
CA ALA A 68 -1.25 16.10 -5.17
C ALA A 68 -1.31 16.68 -3.75
N ASN A 69 -2.18 16.15 -2.92
CA ASN A 69 -2.41 16.57 -1.54
C ASN A 69 -1.93 15.53 -0.51
N SER A 70 -1.10 14.57 -0.91
CA SER A 70 -0.37 13.72 0.03
C SER A 70 0.86 14.46 0.57
N ILE A 71 1.27 14.10 1.78
CA ILE A 71 2.45 14.68 2.45
C ILE A 71 3.43 13.55 2.70
N CYS A 72 4.62 13.64 2.12
CA CYS A 72 5.71 12.69 2.36
C CYS A 72 6.94 13.46 2.83
N HIS A 73 7.48 13.11 3.99
CA HIS A 73 8.70 13.72 4.49
C HIS A 73 9.89 13.32 3.59
N SER A 74 10.79 14.25 3.32
CA SER A 74 11.91 14.07 2.39
C SER A 74 12.92 12.97 2.80
N SER A 75 12.97 12.60 4.09
CA SER A 75 13.81 11.51 4.58
C SER A 75 13.10 10.14 4.57
N SER A 76 11.87 10.04 4.12
CA SER A 76 11.20 8.76 3.95
C SER A 76 11.66 8.05 2.68
N ASN A 77 11.81 6.72 2.75
CA ASN A 77 12.17 5.89 1.61
C ASN A 77 10.92 5.19 1.08
N ILE A 78 10.56 5.45 -0.17
CA ILE A 78 9.38 4.89 -0.81
C ILE A 78 9.81 3.93 -1.91
N GLY A 79 9.48 2.65 -1.75
CA GLY A 79 9.77 1.62 -2.76
C GLY A 79 8.97 1.83 -4.05
N GLU A 80 9.48 1.31 -5.15
CA GLU A 80 8.86 1.43 -6.47
C GLU A 80 7.43 0.84 -6.51
N GLY A 81 6.60 1.34 -7.41
CA GLY A 81 5.22 0.87 -7.57
C GLY A 81 4.29 1.19 -6.40
N THR A 82 4.76 1.94 -5.41
CA THR A 82 3.97 2.33 -4.23
C THR A 82 2.95 3.40 -4.59
N GLN A 83 1.79 3.34 -3.97
CA GLN A 83 0.67 4.24 -4.23
C GLN A 83 0.35 5.05 -2.96
N ILE A 84 0.54 6.36 -3.03
CA ILE A 84 0.24 7.30 -1.93
C ILE A 84 -0.99 8.10 -2.33
N MET A 85 -2.11 7.80 -1.67
CA MET A 85 -3.41 8.37 -2.02
C MET A 85 -3.65 9.75 -1.39
N ALA A 86 -4.80 10.33 -1.74
CA ALA A 86 -5.20 11.66 -1.29
C ALA A 86 -5.19 11.81 0.23
N GLY A 87 -4.55 12.87 0.73
CA GLY A 87 -4.49 13.19 2.15
C GLY A 87 -3.64 12.25 3.01
N ALA A 88 -2.99 11.24 2.42
CA ALA A 88 -2.07 10.38 3.16
C ALA A 88 -0.85 11.18 3.67
N VAL A 89 -0.41 10.87 4.88
CA VAL A 89 0.74 11.53 5.53
C VAL A 89 1.78 10.47 5.89
N ILE A 90 3.03 10.69 5.46
CA ILE A 90 4.17 9.84 5.77
C ILE A 90 5.25 10.70 6.43
N GLN A 91 5.58 10.36 7.67
CA GLN A 91 6.54 11.10 8.49
C GLN A 91 7.98 10.64 8.29
N MET A 92 8.91 11.39 8.90
CA MET A 92 10.36 11.21 8.80
C MET A 92 10.82 9.79 9.15
N GLY A 93 11.90 9.34 8.55
CA GLY A 93 12.55 8.06 8.87
C GLY A 93 11.77 6.81 8.45
N THR A 94 10.61 6.96 7.85
CA THR A 94 9.74 5.84 7.45
C THR A 94 10.25 5.16 6.18
N ASN A 95 10.24 3.82 6.19
CA ASN A 95 10.63 2.99 5.06
C ASN A 95 9.42 2.19 4.56
N ILE A 96 9.02 2.37 3.30
CA ILE A 96 7.87 1.69 2.69
C ILE A 96 8.36 0.79 1.57
N GLY A 97 8.08 -0.50 1.69
CA GLY A 97 8.43 -1.51 0.69
C GLY A 97 7.65 -1.33 -0.62
N SER A 98 8.22 -1.86 -1.70
CA SER A 98 7.68 -1.75 -3.06
C SER A 98 6.23 -2.25 -3.16
N HIS A 99 5.49 -1.65 -4.08
CA HIS A 99 4.10 -2.00 -4.39
C HIS A 99 3.14 -1.92 -3.19
N SER A 100 3.46 -1.14 -2.17
CA SER A 100 2.57 -0.89 -1.04
C SER A 100 1.51 0.15 -1.38
N VAL A 101 0.41 0.15 -0.63
CA VAL A 101 -0.67 1.14 -0.77
C VAL A 101 -0.84 1.86 0.55
N ILE A 102 -0.68 3.18 0.55
CA ILE A 102 -1.02 4.07 1.65
C ILE A 102 -2.27 4.82 1.21
N ASN A 103 -3.41 4.35 1.70
CA ASN A 103 -4.70 4.77 1.15
C ASN A 103 -5.15 6.14 1.68
N THR A 104 -6.28 6.61 1.21
CA THR A 104 -6.85 7.95 1.47
C THR A 104 -6.80 8.30 2.96
N ALA A 105 -6.18 9.44 3.27
CA ALA A 105 -6.02 9.98 4.61
C ALA A 105 -5.38 9.04 5.65
N ALA A 106 -4.69 7.99 5.22
CA ALA A 106 -3.92 7.16 6.14
C ALA A 106 -2.70 7.93 6.67
N SER A 107 -2.35 7.72 7.94
CA SER A 107 -1.20 8.34 8.59
C SER A 107 -0.18 7.28 8.98
N VAL A 108 1.04 7.44 8.51
CA VAL A 108 2.20 6.62 8.87
C VAL A 108 3.20 7.56 9.57
N ASP A 109 3.32 7.38 10.87
CA ASP A 109 4.17 8.22 11.71
C ASP A 109 5.66 7.87 11.55
N HIS A 110 6.53 8.58 12.27
CA HIS A 110 7.99 8.51 12.15
C HIS A 110 8.54 7.11 12.39
N ASP A 111 9.66 6.78 11.74
CA ASP A 111 10.47 5.56 11.94
C ASP A 111 9.71 4.24 11.70
N CYS A 112 8.59 4.28 11.00
CA CYS A 112 7.85 3.07 10.62
C CYS A 112 8.57 2.28 9.52
N THR A 113 8.37 0.96 9.52
CA THR A 113 8.87 0.08 8.46
C THR A 113 7.73 -0.79 7.92
N LEU A 114 7.42 -0.65 6.64
CA LEU A 114 6.38 -1.40 5.96
C LEU A 114 7.00 -2.36 4.93
N GLY A 115 6.66 -3.62 5.02
CA GLY A 115 7.07 -4.63 4.06
C GLY A 115 6.40 -4.43 2.69
N LYS A 116 6.97 -5.06 1.66
CA LYS A 116 6.43 -5.01 0.29
C LYS A 116 4.97 -5.45 0.26
N TYR A 117 4.22 -4.92 -0.69
CA TYR A 117 2.82 -5.29 -0.92
C TYR A 117 1.89 -5.05 0.27
N SER A 118 2.30 -4.29 1.28
CA SER A 118 1.41 -3.94 2.39
C SER A 118 0.30 -2.99 1.96
N PHE A 119 -0.80 -2.99 2.69
CA PHE A 119 -1.94 -2.11 2.42
C PHE A 119 -2.36 -1.42 3.72
N ILE A 120 -2.26 -0.10 3.75
CA ILE A 120 -2.74 0.72 4.86
C ILE A 120 -4.04 1.36 4.43
N GLY A 121 -5.14 0.92 5.02
CA GLY A 121 -6.49 1.28 4.63
C GLY A 121 -6.84 2.76 4.87
N PRO A 122 -7.93 3.25 4.30
CA PRO A 122 -8.36 4.64 4.49
C PRO A 122 -8.45 5.02 5.97
N ASN A 123 -7.94 6.21 6.31
CA ASN A 123 -7.91 6.74 7.70
C ASN A 123 -7.24 5.81 8.74
N ALA A 124 -6.50 4.79 8.34
CA ALA A 124 -5.73 3.99 9.29
C ALA A 124 -4.53 4.79 9.80
N THR A 125 -4.17 4.58 11.08
CA THR A 125 -3.06 5.27 11.74
C THR A 125 -2.03 4.27 12.25
N LEU A 126 -0.80 4.41 11.77
CA LEU A 126 0.36 3.75 12.34
C LEU A 126 1.13 4.76 13.18
N CYS A 127 1.21 4.53 14.49
CA CYS A 127 2.02 5.38 15.38
C CYS A 127 3.52 5.13 15.17
N GLY A 128 4.37 5.95 15.81
CA GLY A 128 5.81 5.90 15.62
C GLY A 128 6.45 4.52 15.84
N GLY A 129 7.41 4.16 15.01
CA GLY A 129 8.20 2.93 15.13
C GLY A 129 7.45 1.63 14.83
N VAL A 130 6.26 1.68 14.23
CA VAL A 130 5.47 0.49 13.88
C VAL A 130 6.15 -0.28 12.74
N ILE A 131 6.14 -1.62 12.86
CA ILE A 131 6.63 -2.53 11.82
C ILE A 131 5.46 -3.34 11.26
N ILE A 132 5.28 -3.27 9.94
CA ILE A 132 4.27 -4.06 9.20
C ILE A 132 4.99 -5.03 8.26
N GLY A 133 4.69 -6.31 8.39
CA GLY A 133 5.23 -7.36 7.52
C GLY A 133 4.65 -7.32 6.11
N GLU A 134 5.36 -8.01 5.19
CA GLU A 134 4.96 -8.15 3.79
C GLU A 134 3.54 -8.66 3.63
N CYS A 135 2.83 -8.17 2.62
CA CYS A 135 1.46 -8.56 2.28
C CYS A 135 0.42 -8.35 3.39
N SER A 136 0.74 -7.66 4.48
CA SER A 136 -0.22 -7.41 5.55
C SER A 136 -1.19 -6.28 5.18
N PHE A 137 -2.42 -6.42 5.64
CA PHE A 137 -3.53 -5.51 5.38
C PHE A 137 -4.00 -4.87 6.69
N ILE A 138 -3.96 -3.55 6.75
CA ILE A 138 -4.49 -2.76 7.86
C ILE A 138 -5.81 -2.16 7.40
N GLY A 139 -6.90 -2.56 8.04
CA GLY A 139 -8.25 -2.14 7.67
C GLY A 139 -8.51 -0.65 7.89
N ALA A 140 -9.54 -0.12 7.22
CA ALA A 140 -9.91 1.28 7.31
C ALA A 140 -10.12 1.73 8.77
N GLY A 141 -9.58 2.89 9.15
CA GLY A 141 -9.72 3.46 10.48
C GLY A 141 -9.05 2.66 11.62
N ALA A 142 -8.27 1.64 11.31
CA ALA A 142 -7.53 0.92 12.35
C ALA A 142 -6.37 1.76 12.88
N THR A 143 -6.08 1.61 14.19
CA THR A 143 -4.95 2.28 14.86
C THR A 143 -3.98 1.24 15.39
N VAL A 144 -2.70 1.39 15.06
CA VAL A 144 -1.62 0.56 15.60
C VAL A 144 -0.78 1.41 16.55
N LEU A 145 -0.68 0.99 17.82
CA LEU A 145 0.05 1.73 18.85
C LEU A 145 1.57 1.74 18.58
N PRO A 146 2.33 2.69 19.19
CA PRO A 146 3.76 2.83 18.94
C PRO A 146 4.55 1.53 19.16
N TYR A 147 5.56 1.30 18.30
CA TYR A 147 6.52 0.20 18.39
C TYR A 147 5.94 -1.22 18.26
N ILE A 148 4.67 -1.34 17.88
CA ILE A 148 4.02 -2.64 17.63
C ILE A 148 4.54 -3.25 16.33
N LYS A 149 4.72 -4.57 16.35
CA LYS A 149 5.07 -5.38 15.18
C LYS A 149 3.87 -6.20 14.73
N ILE A 150 3.49 -6.03 13.47
CA ILE A 150 2.50 -6.88 12.78
C ILE A 150 3.26 -7.71 11.76
N GLY A 151 3.14 -9.03 11.88
CA GLY A 151 3.83 -9.99 11.01
C GLY A 151 3.41 -9.92 9.55
N LYS A 152 3.87 -10.89 8.75
CA LYS A 152 3.54 -11.02 7.33
C LYS A 152 2.15 -11.64 7.14
N ASN A 153 1.50 -11.33 6.01
CA ASN A 153 0.19 -11.89 5.63
C ASN A 153 -0.88 -11.72 6.72
N CYS A 154 -0.79 -10.68 7.53
CA CYS A 154 -1.77 -10.40 8.55
C CYS A 154 -2.95 -9.60 8.00
N MET A 155 -4.14 -9.81 8.60
CA MET A 155 -5.32 -9.01 8.32
C MET A 155 -5.79 -8.33 9.61
N ILE A 156 -5.71 -7.01 9.67
CA ILE A 156 -6.25 -6.20 10.75
C ILE A 156 -7.59 -5.64 10.32
N GLY A 157 -8.65 -5.95 11.06
CA GLY A 157 -10.00 -5.50 10.74
C GLY A 157 -10.16 -3.98 10.83
N ALA A 158 -11.13 -3.43 10.10
CA ALA A 158 -11.44 -2.01 10.15
C ALA A 158 -11.81 -1.54 11.56
N GLY A 159 -11.41 -0.32 11.94
CA GLY A 159 -11.67 0.27 13.25
C GLY A 159 -10.99 -0.40 14.43
N SER A 160 -10.08 -1.33 14.21
CA SER A 160 -9.37 -2.05 15.27
C SER A 160 -8.31 -1.17 15.94
N VAL A 161 -8.05 -1.42 17.23
CA VAL A 161 -6.95 -0.81 17.97
C VAL A 161 -5.95 -1.90 18.35
N VAL A 162 -4.82 -1.96 17.66
CA VAL A 162 -3.78 -2.96 17.90
C VAL A 162 -2.85 -2.48 18.99
N THR A 163 -2.86 -3.18 20.12
CA THR A 163 -2.14 -2.83 21.35
C THR A 163 -1.00 -3.79 21.69
N LYS A 164 -0.83 -4.86 20.91
CA LYS A 164 0.20 -5.89 21.10
C LYS A 164 0.64 -6.40 19.74
N ASP A 165 1.83 -6.98 19.68
CA ASP A 165 2.37 -7.62 18.48
C ASP A 165 1.44 -8.70 17.94
N ILE A 166 1.38 -8.80 16.61
CA ILE A 166 0.56 -9.78 15.88
C ILE A 166 1.52 -10.69 15.10
N PRO A 167 1.51 -12.00 15.34
CA PRO A 167 2.36 -12.94 14.59
C PRO A 167 1.93 -13.09 13.13
N ASP A 168 2.80 -13.64 12.31
CA ASP A 168 2.54 -13.91 10.89
C ASP A 168 1.24 -14.70 10.67
N ASN A 169 0.60 -14.47 9.52
CA ASN A 169 -0.59 -15.18 9.05
C ASN A 169 -1.80 -15.08 9.99
N SER A 170 -1.90 -14.02 10.76
CA SER A 170 -2.97 -13.82 11.73
C SER A 170 -4.04 -12.85 11.24
N THR A 171 -5.29 -13.12 11.63
CA THR A 171 -6.39 -12.17 11.54
C THR A 171 -6.70 -11.64 12.92
N ALA A 172 -6.73 -10.30 13.10
CA ALA A 172 -7.04 -9.67 14.38
C ALA A 172 -8.01 -8.50 14.18
N TYR A 173 -8.95 -8.32 15.10
CA TYR A 173 -9.90 -7.21 15.09
C TYR A 173 -10.46 -6.88 16.46
N GLY A 174 -11.06 -5.70 16.58
CA GLY A 174 -11.69 -5.15 17.78
C GLY A 174 -10.86 -4.08 18.48
N ASN A 175 -11.37 -3.58 19.59
CA ASN A 175 -10.72 -2.61 20.48
C ASN A 175 -10.75 -3.12 21.94
N PRO A 176 -9.63 -3.62 22.51
CA PRO A 176 -8.37 -3.90 21.81
C PRO A 176 -8.50 -5.05 20.80
N ALA A 177 -7.67 -5.05 19.76
CA ALA A 177 -7.65 -6.10 18.74
C ALA A 177 -7.23 -7.45 19.35
N LYS A 178 -7.96 -8.51 18.98
CA LYS A 178 -7.68 -9.89 19.39
C LYS A 178 -7.51 -10.77 18.16
N ILE A 179 -6.53 -11.66 18.22
CA ILE A 179 -6.31 -12.69 17.20
C ILE A 179 -7.47 -13.70 17.24
N LYS A 180 -7.88 -14.13 16.04
CA LYS A 180 -8.94 -15.13 15.84
C LYS A 180 -8.36 -16.46 15.44
#